data_7b90b1670c3eb7a93d03c46000c871b8
#
_entry.id   7b90b1670c3eb7a93d03c46000c871b8
#
_cell.length_a   1.000
_cell.length_b   1.000
_cell.length_c   1.000
_cell.angle_alpha   90.00
_cell.angle_beta   90.00
_cell.angle_gamma   90.00
#
_symmetry.space_group_name_H-M   'P 1'
#
loop_
_entity.id
_entity.type
_entity.pdbx_description
1 polymer ?
#
loop_
_entity_poly.entity_id
_entity_poly.type
_entity_poly.pdbx_seq_one_letter_code
_entity_poly.pdbx_strand_id
1 'polypeptide(L)'
;MFHALFSFKGRLNRAPYWGYSILMVVLILVPFMVYAGFIGYQIASQGAVSEAELTKLINQRLFWPMIAVLLATLWPSTALMAKRLQDHDKSGALALPLMVPGIAYNMSSLNSPDSPVTLTLLGLGIIVGLFSFVYLGCMRGTVGPNRFGNDPLDRHLMPSNMQAV
;
A
#
# COMPACT_ATOMS: atom_id res chain seq x y z
N MET A 1 -15.89 0.24 8.34
CA MET A 1 -14.75 -0.34 7.63
C MET A 1 -14.70 0.11 6.17
N PHE A 2 -15.71 -0.15 5.34
CA PHE A 2 -15.73 0.26 3.92
C PHE A 2 -15.47 1.76 3.70
N HIS A 3 -16.12 2.63 4.44
CA HIS A 3 -15.90 4.08 4.33
C HIS A 3 -14.45 4.49 4.62
N ALA A 4 -13.74 3.78 5.49
CA ALA A 4 -12.34 4.06 5.79
C ALA A 4 -11.41 3.74 4.61
N LEU A 5 -11.68 2.66 3.86
CA LEU A 5 -10.84 2.17 2.76
C LEU A 5 -11.18 2.79 1.39
N PHE A 6 -12.42 3.27 1.20
CA PHE A 6 -12.88 3.71 -0.12
C PHE A 6 -13.22 5.20 -0.21
N SER A 7 -13.29 5.94 0.90
CA SER A 7 -13.48 7.38 0.92
C SER A 7 -12.13 8.10 1.06
N PHE A 8 -11.96 9.21 0.34
CA PHE A 8 -10.79 10.10 0.44
C PHE A 8 -10.99 11.27 1.42
N LYS A 9 -12.16 11.36 2.05
CA LYS A 9 -12.51 12.48 2.95
C LYS A 9 -12.33 12.08 4.40
N GLY A 10 -11.90 13.05 5.22
CA GLY A 10 -11.78 12.92 6.66
C GLY A 10 -10.36 12.62 7.14
N ARG A 11 -10.18 12.62 8.44
CA ARG A 11 -8.90 12.40 9.10
C ARG A 11 -8.80 10.98 9.61
N LEU A 12 -7.58 10.44 9.61
CA LEU A 12 -7.28 9.11 10.12
C LEU A 12 -6.06 9.21 11.05
N ASN A 13 -6.19 8.82 12.32
CA ASN A 13 -5.06 8.77 13.23
C ASN A 13 -4.14 7.55 12.96
N ARG A 14 -3.01 7.46 13.68
CA ARG A 14 -1.98 6.42 13.47
C ARG A 14 -2.50 5.00 13.68
N ALA A 15 -3.25 4.75 14.76
CA ALA A 15 -3.65 3.39 15.11
C ALA A 15 -4.57 2.75 14.05
N PRO A 16 -5.70 3.33 13.62
CA PRO A 16 -6.48 2.77 12.52
C PRO A 16 -5.75 2.79 11.17
N TYR A 17 -4.83 3.73 10.91
CA TYR A 17 -4.00 3.69 9.71
C TYR A 17 -3.20 2.38 9.64
N TRP A 18 -2.48 2.04 10.70
CA TRP A 18 -1.75 0.77 10.78
C TRP A 18 -2.66 -0.44 10.76
N GLY A 19 -3.78 -0.39 11.49
CA GLY A 19 -4.76 -1.49 11.51
C GLY A 19 -5.29 -1.83 10.12
N TYR A 20 -5.70 -0.82 9.34
CA TYR A 20 -6.18 -1.04 7.96
C TYR A 20 -5.05 -1.44 7.01
N SER A 21 -3.84 -0.89 7.17
CA SER A 21 -2.70 -1.26 6.34
C SER A 21 -2.30 -2.73 6.55
N ILE A 22 -2.20 -3.18 7.80
CA ILE A 22 -1.91 -4.58 8.13
C ILE A 22 -3.02 -5.50 7.63
N LEU A 23 -4.28 -5.12 7.84
CA LEU A 23 -5.42 -5.90 7.36
C LEU A 23 -5.38 -6.09 5.83
N MET A 24 -5.03 -5.04 5.08
CA MET A 24 -4.86 -5.13 3.62
C MET A 24 -3.73 -6.07 3.23
N VAL A 25 -2.58 -5.98 3.93
CA VAL A 25 -1.45 -6.90 3.70
C VAL A 25 -1.91 -8.35 3.90
N VAL A 26 -2.60 -8.64 5.01
CA VAL A 26 -3.08 -10.00 5.31
C VAL A 26 -4.09 -10.48 4.26
N LEU A 27 -5.09 -9.66 3.93
CA LEU A 27 -6.19 -10.08 3.05
C LEU A 27 -5.81 -10.19 1.57
N ILE A 28 -4.77 -9.50 1.13
CA ILE A 28 -4.40 -9.44 -0.28
C ILE A 28 -3.06 -10.14 -0.52
N LEU A 29 -2.02 -9.79 0.25
CA LEU A 29 -0.69 -10.32 0.02
C LEU A 29 -0.55 -11.78 0.43
N VAL A 30 -1.19 -12.21 1.54
CA VAL A 30 -1.10 -13.61 1.98
C VAL A 30 -1.72 -14.57 0.96
N PRO A 31 -2.95 -14.37 0.46
CA PRO A 31 -3.50 -15.22 -0.60
C PRO A 31 -2.66 -15.21 -1.89
N PHE A 32 -2.10 -14.05 -2.27
CA PHE A 32 -1.20 -13.96 -3.42
C PHE A 32 0.08 -14.78 -3.21
N MET A 33 0.70 -14.72 -2.05
CA MET A 33 1.89 -15.51 -1.72
C MET A 33 1.61 -17.02 -1.74
N VAL A 34 0.46 -17.45 -1.21
CA VAL A 34 0.02 -18.85 -1.27
C VAL A 34 -0.15 -19.30 -2.72
N TYR A 35 -0.81 -18.48 -3.55
CA TYR A 35 -0.97 -18.75 -4.98
C TYR A 35 0.37 -18.83 -5.71
N ALA A 36 1.27 -17.87 -5.48
CA ALA A 36 2.60 -17.86 -6.09
C ALA A 36 3.43 -19.09 -5.68
N GLY A 37 3.37 -19.48 -4.41
CA GLY A 37 4.00 -20.71 -3.90
C GLY A 37 3.44 -21.97 -4.56
N PHE A 38 2.13 -22.04 -4.75
CA PHE A 38 1.48 -23.16 -5.46
C PHE A 38 1.92 -23.25 -6.92
N ILE A 39 2.01 -22.12 -7.63
CA ILE A 39 2.55 -22.08 -9.00
C ILE A 39 4.01 -22.53 -9.04
N GLY A 40 4.85 -22.04 -8.10
CA GLY A 40 6.24 -22.49 -7.98
C GLY A 40 6.37 -23.98 -7.77
N TYR A 41 5.55 -24.56 -6.89
CA TYR A 41 5.49 -26.01 -6.66
C TYR A 41 5.09 -26.79 -7.93
N GLN A 42 4.06 -26.32 -8.65
CA GLN A 42 3.64 -26.95 -9.92
C GLN A 42 4.76 -26.95 -10.96
N ILE A 43 5.49 -25.84 -11.10
CA ILE A 43 6.61 -25.74 -12.05
C ILE A 43 7.74 -26.70 -11.64
N ALA A 44 8.12 -26.71 -10.37
CA ALA A 44 9.16 -27.59 -9.85
C ALA A 44 8.83 -29.09 -10.05
N SER A 45 7.56 -29.47 -9.96
CA SER A 45 7.11 -30.85 -10.14
C SER A 45 7.15 -31.34 -11.60
N GLN A 46 7.30 -30.45 -12.57
CA GLN A 46 7.40 -30.80 -14.00
C GLN A 46 8.81 -31.28 -14.41
N GLY A 47 9.79 -31.23 -13.52
CA GLY A 47 11.17 -31.65 -13.78
C GLY A 47 12.09 -30.48 -14.14
N ALA A 48 13.31 -30.82 -14.60
CA ALA A 48 14.32 -29.80 -14.93
C ALA A 48 13.90 -28.98 -16.15
N VAL A 49 13.60 -27.70 -15.91
CA VAL A 49 13.29 -26.68 -16.94
C VAL A 49 14.48 -25.75 -17.07
N SER A 50 14.76 -25.25 -18.27
CA SER A 50 15.80 -24.24 -18.44
C SER A 50 15.41 -22.92 -17.72
N GLU A 51 16.40 -22.11 -17.31
CA GLU A 51 16.13 -20.82 -16.65
C GLU A 51 15.24 -19.89 -17.48
N ALA A 52 15.42 -19.87 -18.80
CA ALA A 52 14.61 -19.08 -19.71
C ALA A 52 13.14 -19.55 -19.75
N GLU A 53 12.92 -20.86 -19.75
CA GLU A 53 11.58 -21.45 -19.73
C GLU A 53 10.90 -21.24 -18.37
N LEU A 54 11.65 -21.40 -17.27
CA LEU A 54 11.18 -21.09 -15.92
C LEU A 54 10.69 -19.63 -15.81
N THR A 55 11.50 -18.69 -16.24
CA THR A 55 11.16 -17.26 -16.23
C THR A 55 9.91 -16.98 -17.06
N LYS A 56 9.79 -17.59 -18.23
CA LYS A 56 8.60 -17.46 -19.09
C LYS A 56 7.33 -17.99 -18.41
N LEU A 57 7.40 -19.17 -17.81
CA LEU A 57 6.26 -19.80 -17.11
C LEU A 57 5.82 -18.97 -15.89
N ILE A 58 6.77 -18.50 -15.09
CA ILE A 58 6.50 -17.62 -13.93
C ILE A 58 5.81 -16.34 -14.40
N ASN A 59 6.38 -15.62 -15.36
CA ASN A 59 5.83 -14.39 -15.87
C ASN A 59 4.43 -14.61 -16.46
N GLN A 60 4.21 -15.63 -17.24
CA GLN A 60 2.93 -15.91 -17.86
C GLN A 60 1.83 -16.19 -16.82
N ARG A 61 2.14 -16.92 -15.74
CA ARG A 61 1.15 -17.31 -14.71
C ARG A 61 0.93 -16.25 -13.62
N LEU A 62 1.97 -15.47 -13.27
CA LEU A 62 1.88 -14.48 -12.21
C LEU A 62 1.54 -13.06 -12.71
N PHE A 63 1.69 -12.77 -13.99
CA PHE A 63 1.47 -11.43 -14.53
C PHE A 63 0.06 -10.88 -14.20
N TRP A 64 -0.98 -11.59 -14.60
CA TRP A 64 -2.35 -11.12 -14.38
C TRP A 64 -2.76 -11.07 -12.90
N PRO A 65 -2.46 -12.08 -12.07
CA PRO A 65 -2.67 -11.99 -10.63
C PRO A 65 -1.94 -10.81 -9.98
N MET A 66 -0.71 -10.53 -10.40
CA MET A 66 0.06 -9.39 -9.89
C MET A 66 -0.59 -8.04 -10.25
N ILE A 67 -1.06 -7.90 -11.49
CA ILE A 67 -1.83 -6.71 -11.92
C ILE A 67 -3.13 -6.59 -11.10
N ALA A 68 -3.85 -7.69 -10.87
CA ALA A 68 -5.06 -7.68 -10.06
C ALA A 68 -4.78 -7.23 -8.61
N VAL A 69 -3.72 -7.71 -7.99
CA VAL A 69 -3.27 -7.28 -6.65
C VAL A 69 -2.92 -5.80 -6.64
N LEU A 70 -2.16 -5.32 -7.65
CA LEU A 70 -1.81 -3.90 -7.78
C LEU A 70 -3.07 -3.03 -7.85
N LEU A 71 -4.02 -3.36 -8.69
CA LEU A 71 -5.27 -2.61 -8.84
C LEU A 71 -6.14 -2.66 -7.58
N ALA A 72 -6.23 -3.83 -6.94
CA ALA A 72 -7.01 -4.01 -5.72
C ALA A 72 -6.44 -3.22 -4.53
N THR A 73 -5.12 -3.05 -4.47
CA THR A 73 -4.44 -2.31 -3.39
C THR A 73 -4.34 -0.81 -3.68
N LEU A 74 -4.30 -0.39 -4.94
CA LEU A 74 -4.05 0.99 -5.35
C LEU A 74 -5.07 1.97 -4.75
N TRP A 75 -6.35 1.67 -4.88
CA TRP A 75 -7.42 2.54 -4.40
C TRP A 75 -7.44 2.67 -2.86
N PRO A 76 -7.51 1.57 -2.09
CA PRO A 76 -7.55 1.67 -0.63
C PRO A 76 -6.26 2.27 -0.03
N SER A 77 -5.08 1.93 -0.55
CA SER A 77 -3.82 2.51 -0.06
C SER A 77 -3.75 4.01 -0.31
N THR A 78 -4.18 4.47 -1.50
CA THR A 78 -4.29 5.90 -1.80
C THR A 78 -5.27 6.61 -0.85
N ALA A 79 -6.42 5.99 -0.56
CA ALA A 79 -7.41 6.55 0.36
C ALA A 79 -6.87 6.66 1.80
N LEU A 80 -6.15 5.65 2.29
CA LEU A 80 -5.51 5.68 3.61
C LEU A 80 -4.43 6.75 3.69
N MET A 81 -3.56 6.85 2.67
CA MET A 81 -2.52 7.88 2.59
C MET A 81 -3.13 9.29 2.54
N ALA A 82 -4.17 9.49 1.72
CA ALA A 82 -4.85 10.78 1.60
C ALA A 82 -5.45 11.24 2.95
N LYS A 83 -6.14 10.36 3.67
CA LYS A 83 -6.69 10.69 5.01
C LYS A 83 -5.60 10.95 6.03
N ARG A 84 -4.48 10.27 5.91
CA ARG A 84 -3.35 10.47 6.81
C ARG A 84 -2.65 11.80 6.53
N LEU A 85 -2.52 12.20 5.26
CA LEU A 85 -2.07 13.54 4.85
C LEU A 85 -3.05 14.62 5.37
N GLN A 86 -4.36 14.39 5.27
CA GLN A 86 -5.38 15.28 5.80
C GLN A 86 -5.32 15.39 7.34
N ASP A 87 -4.89 14.36 8.04
CA ASP A 87 -4.63 14.41 9.48
C ASP A 87 -3.43 15.31 9.83
N HIS A 88 -2.47 15.45 8.90
CA HIS A 88 -1.35 16.41 8.98
C HIS A 88 -1.69 17.80 8.36
N ASP A 89 -2.96 18.11 8.13
CA ASP A 89 -3.42 19.35 7.45
C ASP A 89 -2.81 19.53 6.05
N LYS A 90 -2.47 18.42 5.37
CA LYS A 90 -1.98 18.44 3.99
C LYS A 90 -3.07 17.98 3.02
N SER A 91 -2.98 18.42 1.77
CA SER A 91 -3.90 17.95 0.73
C SER A 91 -3.76 16.43 0.54
N GLY A 92 -4.87 15.70 0.53
CA GLY A 92 -4.90 14.27 0.22
C GLY A 92 -4.40 13.94 -1.19
N ALA A 93 -4.44 14.91 -2.12
CA ALA A 93 -3.92 14.74 -3.48
C ALA A 93 -2.41 14.47 -3.50
N LEU A 94 -1.66 14.83 -2.45
CA LEU A 94 -0.24 14.49 -2.31
C LEU A 94 0.02 12.98 -2.18
N ALA A 95 -1.02 12.17 -1.93
CA ALA A 95 -0.89 10.72 -1.97
C ALA A 95 -0.48 10.21 -3.36
N LEU A 96 -0.98 10.84 -4.44
CA LEU A 96 -0.68 10.44 -5.81
C LEU A 96 0.83 10.51 -6.14
N PRO A 97 1.52 11.65 -6.00
CA PRO A 97 2.96 11.72 -6.28
C PRO A 97 3.80 10.81 -5.37
N LEU A 98 3.36 10.54 -4.15
CA LEU A 98 4.07 9.60 -3.26
C LEU A 98 3.99 8.13 -3.75
N MET A 99 2.99 7.78 -4.55
CA MET A 99 2.85 6.42 -5.10
C MET A 99 3.57 6.23 -6.44
N VAL A 100 3.85 7.34 -7.17
CA VAL A 100 4.43 7.28 -8.51
C VAL A 100 5.73 6.47 -8.58
N PRO A 101 6.73 6.64 -7.70
CA PRO A 101 7.98 5.87 -7.79
C PRO A 101 7.77 4.37 -7.66
N GLY A 102 6.89 3.94 -6.75
CA GLY A 102 6.58 2.52 -6.57
C GLY A 102 5.85 1.91 -7.79
N ILE A 103 4.90 2.64 -8.37
CA ILE A 103 4.19 2.20 -9.58
C ILE A 103 5.16 2.14 -10.76
N ALA A 104 5.97 3.19 -10.95
CA ALA A 104 6.94 3.26 -12.04
C ALA A 104 8.00 2.14 -11.93
N TYR A 105 8.48 1.83 -10.71
CA TYR A 105 9.36 0.70 -10.47
C TYR A 105 8.70 -0.62 -10.90
N ASN A 106 7.45 -0.89 -10.48
CA ASN A 106 6.75 -2.11 -10.87
C ASN A 106 6.60 -2.22 -12.38
N MET A 107 6.25 -1.14 -13.08
CA MET A 107 6.13 -1.16 -14.54
C MET A 107 7.48 -1.37 -15.26
N SER A 108 8.55 -0.76 -14.75
CA SER A 108 9.89 -0.90 -15.33
C SER A 108 10.47 -2.30 -15.09
N SER A 109 10.26 -2.88 -13.92
CA SER A 109 10.77 -4.21 -13.55
C SER A 109 10.17 -5.34 -14.36
N LEU A 110 8.96 -5.17 -14.89
CA LEU A 110 8.32 -6.16 -15.77
C LEU A 110 9.02 -6.30 -17.11
N ASN A 111 9.64 -5.22 -17.62
CA ASN A 111 10.28 -5.21 -18.95
C ASN A 111 11.79 -5.33 -18.87
N SER A 112 12.41 -4.72 -17.88
CA SER A 112 13.87 -4.61 -17.78
C SER A 112 14.29 -4.53 -16.31
N PRO A 113 14.28 -5.65 -15.54
CA PRO A 113 14.51 -5.65 -14.10
C PRO A 113 15.89 -5.09 -13.70
N ASP A 114 16.93 -5.37 -14.47
CA ASP A 114 18.32 -5.00 -14.20
C ASP A 114 18.74 -3.67 -14.86
N SER A 115 17.82 -2.93 -15.47
CA SER A 115 18.17 -1.67 -16.12
C SER A 115 18.54 -0.59 -15.09
N PRO A 116 19.47 0.32 -15.40
CA PRO A 116 19.83 1.43 -14.53
C PRO A 116 18.62 2.29 -14.13
N VAL A 117 17.64 2.41 -15.02
CA VAL A 117 16.38 3.12 -14.75
C VAL A 117 15.57 2.40 -13.68
N THR A 118 15.41 1.09 -13.78
CA THR A 118 14.68 0.27 -12.80
C THR A 118 15.35 0.34 -11.43
N LEU A 119 16.67 0.24 -11.36
CA LEU A 119 17.43 0.36 -10.12
C LEU A 119 17.32 1.76 -9.51
N THR A 120 17.30 2.80 -10.32
CA THR A 120 17.09 4.19 -9.86
C THR A 120 15.68 4.36 -9.29
N LEU A 121 14.65 3.83 -9.97
CA LEU A 121 13.27 3.86 -9.50
C LEU A 121 13.08 3.06 -8.20
N LEU A 122 13.79 1.94 -8.04
CA LEU A 122 13.82 1.19 -6.78
C LEU A 122 14.37 2.05 -5.64
N GLY A 123 15.54 2.68 -5.84
CA GLY A 123 16.15 3.57 -4.85
C GLY A 123 15.23 4.72 -4.45
N LEU A 124 14.62 5.38 -5.45
CA LEU A 124 13.65 6.45 -5.21
C LEU A 124 12.40 5.94 -4.48
N GLY A 125 11.88 4.77 -4.84
CA GLY A 125 10.76 4.12 -4.19
C GLY A 125 11.04 3.80 -2.71
N ILE A 126 12.25 3.32 -2.39
CA ILE A 126 12.69 3.08 -1.00
C ILE A 126 12.73 4.39 -0.22
N ILE A 127 13.32 5.45 -0.76
CA ILE A 127 13.40 6.76 -0.08
C ILE A 127 12.00 7.31 0.21
N VAL A 128 11.12 7.33 -0.79
CA VAL A 128 9.74 7.82 -0.64
C VAL A 128 8.94 6.91 0.29
N GLY A 129 9.17 5.59 0.24
CA GLY A 129 8.56 4.62 1.14
C GLY A 129 8.95 4.84 2.60
N LEU A 130 10.24 5.02 2.89
CA LEU A 130 10.74 5.33 4.23
C LEU A 130 10.22 6.67 4.74
N PHE A 131 10.22 7.70 3.89
CA PHE A 131 9.61 8.98 4.24
C PHE A 131 8.13 8.82 4.59
N SER A 132 7.37 8.12 3.77
CA SER A 132 5.94 7.88 3.99
C SER A 132 5.70 7.05 5.26
N PHE A 133 6.53 6.04 5.52
CA PHE A 133 6.47 5.23 6.73
C PHE A 133 6.64 6.08 7.99
N VAL A 134 7.65 6.93 8.03
CA VAL A 134 7.91 7.80 9.18
C VAL A 134 6.85 8.90 9.28
N TYR A 135 6.62 9.64 8.19
CA TYR A 135 5.74 10.80 8.20
C TYR A 135 4.27 10.43 8.42
N LEU A 136 3.76 9.47 7.65
CA LEU A 136 2.35 9.06 7.73
C LEU A 136 2.12 8.03 8.84
N GLY A 137 3.05 7.11 9.07
CA GLY A 137 2.89 6.02 10.02
C GLY A 137 3.23 6.39 11.46
N CYS A 138 4.33 7.12 11.69
CA CYS A 138 4.88 7.36 13.02
C CYS A 138 4.55 8.74 13.60
N MET A 139 4.51 9.81 12.77
CA MET A 139 4.29 11.16 13.28
C MET A 139 2.82 11.39 13.69
N ARG A 140 2.60 12.19 14.73
CA ARG A 140 1.26 12.61 15.16
C ARG A 140 0.71 13.65 14.18
N GLY A 141 -0.55 13.52 13.79
CA GLY A 141 -1.27 14.56 13.04
C GLY A 141 -1.49 15.84 13.85
N THR A 142 -2.09 16.83 13.22
CA THR A 142 -2.40 18.13 13.86
C THR A 142 -3.33 17.94 15.05
N VAL A 143 -3.03 18.61 16.16
CA VAL A 143 -3.87 18.64 17.36
C VAL A 143 -5.01 19.61 17.15
N GLY A 144 -6.23 19.19 17.56
CA GLY A 144 -7.44 19.99 17.39
C GLY A 144 -8.04 19.91 15.97
N PRO A 145 -9.14 20.64 15.71
CA PRO A 145 -9.78 20.64 14.40
C PRO A 145 -8.89 21.32 13.34
N ASN A 146 -8.95 20.80 12.12
CA ASN A 146 -8.29 21.37 10.95
C ASN A 146 -9.29 21.48 9.79
N ARG A 147 -8.84 21.96 8.61
CA ARG A 147 -9.70 22.15 7.43
C ARG A 147 -10.35 20.85 6.89
N PHE A 148 -9.92 19.68 7.33
CA PHE A 148 -10.46 18.39 6.92
C PHE A 148 -11.37 17.73 7.96
N GLY A 149 -11.54 18.35 9.13
CA GLY A 149 -12.45 17.89 10.18
C GLY A 149 -11.87 17.94 11.59
N ASN A 150 -12.65 17.40 12.51
CA ASN A 150 -12.30 17.34 13.93
C ASN A 150 -11.12 16.42 14.20
N ASP A 151 -10.44 16.62 15.34
CA ASP A 151 -9.36 15.73 15.78
C ASP A 151 -9.93 14.33 16.09
N PRO A 152 -9.45 13.28 15.42
CA PRO A 152 -9.91 11.91 15.71
C PRO A 152 -9.58 11.43 17.13
N LEU A 153 -8.71 12.14 17.85
CA LEU A 153 -8.31 11.84 19.23
C LEU A 153 -8.99 12.75 20.26
N ASP A 154 -9.87 13.65 19.85
CA ASP A 154 -10.60 14.51 20.78
C ASP A 154 -11.69 13.72 21.52
N ARG A 155 -11.41 13.42 22.80
CA ARG A 155 -12.30 12.64 23.66
C ARG A 155 -13.65 13.32 23.90
N HIS A 156 -13.73 14.63 23.81
CA HIS A 156 -14.97 15.38 23.99
C HIS A 156 -15.98 15.16 22.86
N LEU A 157 -15.53 14.72 21.72
CA LEU A 157 -16.39 14.42 20.55
C LEU A 157 -16.72 12.94 20.42
N MET A 158 -16.16 12.09 21.28
CA MET A 158 -16.51 10.65 21.30
C MET A 158 -17.85 10.44 22.01
N PRO A 159 -18.72 9.56 21.50
CA PRO A 159 -19.92 9.13 22.21
C PRO A 159 -19.56 8.61 23.61
N SER A 160 -20.41 8.89 24.59
CA SER A 160 -20.18 8.57 26.01
C SER A 160 -19.86 7.10 26.30
N ASN A 161 -20.31 6.19 25.44
CA ASN A 161 -20.02 4.76 25.52
C ASN A 161 -18.58 4.36 25.09
N MET A 162 -17.83 5.24 24.43
CA MET A 162 -16.42 5.03 24.07
C MET A 162 -15.44 5.81 24.96
N GLN A 163 -15.93 6.62 25.91
CA GLN A 163 -15.08 7.41 26.80
C GLN A 163 -14.57 6.60 28.01
N ALA A 164 -15.11 5.39 28.23
CA ALA A 164 -14.90 4.58 29.43
C ALA A 164 -13.93 3.38 29.25
N VAL A 165 -13.13 3.34 28.16
CA VAL A 165 -12.14 2.28 27.93
C VAL A 165 -10.72 2.84 27.96
#